data_b7f60c35b3c8b0498aa33818bd739c12
#
_entry.id   b7f60c35b3c8b0498aa33818bd739c12
#
_cell.length_a   1.000
_cell.length_b   1.000
_cell.length_c   1.000
_cell.angle_alpha   90.00
_cell.angle_beta   90.00
_cell.angle_gamma   90.00
#
_symmetry.space_group_name_H-M   'P 1'
#
loop_
_entity.id
_entity.type
_entity.pdbx_description
1 polymer ?
#
loop_
_entity_poly.entity_id
_entity_poly.type
_entity_poly.pdbx_seq_one_letter_code
_entity_poly.pdbx_strand_id
1 'polypeptide(L)'
;FGKIYAVTQQLDMLQPQEIYRKTVQIMEDVLENHSLTIYRMEKNHVFARLTAASAGMTPEPAHSLEVEQWLEVIRAIEQEGLWVNRGFLPGRPMYAAGVRQNGSLVVLICLYAASEEQMTLYYQNLFRILCGLVETALVRAFEYESAVRENWYLPGTCLLRPAVFAEQLATACT
;
A
#
# COMPACT_ATOMS: atom_id res chain seq x y z
N PHE A 1 -9.18 -12.11 -16.38
CA PHE A 1 -9.26 -10.65 -16.42
C PHE A 1 -10.43 -10.11 -15.64
N GLY A 2 -11.48 -10.86 -15.47
CA GLY A 2 -12.61 -10.41 -14.69
C GLY A 2 -12.24 -10.08 -13.26
N LYS A 3 -11.39 -10.91 -12.65
CA LYS A 3 -10.97 -10.66 -11.28
C LYS A 3 -10.14 -9.38 -11.18
N ILE A 4 -9.29 -9.12 -12.15
CA ILE A 4 -8.45 -7.93 -12.13
C ILE A 4 -9.29 -6.67 -12.31
N TYR A 5 -10.28 -6.70 -13.18
CA TYR A 5 -11.15 -5.57 -13.37
C TYR A 5 -11.96 -5.28 -12.10
N ALA A 6 -12.44 -6.33 -11.44
CA ALA A 6 -13.19 -6.17 -10.20
C ALA A 6 -12.31 -5.58 -9.10
N VAL A 7 -11.02 -5.97 -9.06
CA VAL A 7 -10.09 -5.40 -8.09
C VAL A 7 -9.98 -3.89 -8.29
N THR A 8 -9.80 -3.46 -9.53
CA THR A 8 -9.69 -2.02 -9.82
C THR A 8 -10.94 -1.28 -9.36
N GLN A 9 -12.12 -1.81 -9.64
CA GLN A 9 -13.34 -1.14 -9.23
C GLN A 9 -13.51 -1.10 -7.72
N GLN A 10 -13.14 -2.16 -7.04
CA GLN A 10 -13.31 -2.21 -5.59
C GLN A 10 -12.39 -1.23 -4.85
N LEU A 11 -11.24 -0.91 -5.43
CA LEU A 11 -10.29 0.00 -4.79
C LEU A 11 -10.48 1.45 -5.17
N ASP A 12 -11.31 1.73 -6.16
CA ASP A 12 -11.47 3.09 -6.64
C ASP A 12 -12.23 3.95 -5.62
N MET A 13 -11.82 5.20 -5.46
CA MET A 13 -12.52 6.19 -4.64
C MET A 13 -12.53 5.91 -3.14
N LEU A 14 -11.65 5.05 -2.66
CA LEU A 14 -11.57 4.77 -1.22
C LEU A 14 -10.50 5.63 -0.55
N GLN A 15 -10.62 5.80 0.75
CA GLN A 15 -9.59 6.43 1.57
C GLN A 15 -8.42 5.45 1.74
N PRO A 16 -7.19 5.92 1.94
CA PRO A 16 -6.05 5.02 2.07
C PRO A 16 -6.22 3.91 3.10
N GLN A 17 -6.81 4.21 4.25
CA GLN A 17 -6.99 3.20 5.28
C GLN A 17 -7.93 2.10 4.83
N GLU A 18 -8.94 2.45 4.09
CA GLU A 18 -9.87 1.47 3.55
C GLU A 18 -9.21 0.64 2.46
N ILE A 19 -8.34 1.27 1.67
CA ILE A 19 -7.62 0.56 0.62
C ILE A 19 -6.71 -0.51 1.22
N TYR A 20 -6.01 -0.21 2.30
CA TYR A 20 -5.15 -1.21 2.94
C TYR A 20 -5.94 -2.44 3.35
N ARG A 21 -7.08 -2.23 4.02
CA ARG A 21 -7.88 -3.36 4.49
C ARG A 21 -8.49 -4.14 3.34
N LYS A 22 -9.03 -3.41 2.36
CA LYS A 22 -9.61 -4.06 1.20
C LYS A 22 -8.56 -4.82 0.39
N THR A 23 -7.36 -4.27 0.29
CA THR A 23 -6.28 -4.89 -0.44
C THR A 23 -5.96 -6.27 0.14
N VAL A 24 -5.85 -6.37 1.46
CA VAL A 24 -5.57 -7.66 2.07
C VAL A 24 -6.66 -8.66 1.72
N GLN A 25 -7.92 -8.26 1.81
CA GLN A 25 -9.03 -9.17 1.52
C GLN A 25 -9.02 -9.62 0.06
N ILE A 26 -8.82 -8.69 -0.86
CA ILE A 26 -8.82 -8.99 -2.28
C ILE A 26 -7.64 -9.87 -2.65
N MET A 27 -6.46 -9.57 -2.13
CA MET A 27 -5.29 -10.35 -2.43
C MET A 27 -5.38 -11.76 -1.84
N GLU A 28 -5.99 -11.89 -0.68
CA GLU A 28 -6.24 -13.22 -0.10
C GLU A 28 -7.08 -14.07 -1.04
N ASP A 29 -8.12 -13.47 -1.61
CA ASP A 29 -8.99 -14.19 -2.51
C ASP A 29 -8.31 -14.55 -3.83
N VAL A 30 -7.65 -13.59 -4.45
CA VAL A 30 -7.06 -13.80 -5.76
C VAL A 30 -5.84 -14.71 -5.67
N LEU A 31 -5.01 -14.53 -4.64
CA LEU A 31 -3.77 -15.29 -4.48
C LEU A 31 -3.97 -16.57 -3.67
N GLU A 32 -5.13 -16.74 -3.08
CA GLU A 32 -5.43 -17.90 -2.24
C GLU A 32 -4.34 -18.08 -1.18
N ASN A 33 -4.09 -16.99 -0.45
CA ASN A 33 -3.02 -16.95 0.52
C ASN A 33 -3.41 -16.01 1.67
N HIS A 34 -3.17 -16.42 2.90
CA HIS A 34 -3.56 -15.67 4.08
C HIS A 34 -2.35 -15.25 4.91
N SER A 35 -1.27 -14.85 4.26
CA SER A 35 -0.08 -14.40 4.95
C SER A 35 0.41 -13.04 4.45
N LEU A 36 -0.53 -12.13 4.25
CA LEU A 36 -0.24 -10.82 3.67
C LEU A 36 -0.11 -9.75 4.74
N THR A 37 0.84 -8.84 4.55
CA THR A 37 0.97 -7.67 5.41
C THR A 37 1.20 -6.44 4.54
N ILE A 38 0.74 -5.29 5.03
CA ILE A 38 0.99 -4.01 4.37
C ILE A 38 1.57 -3.06 5.41
N TYR A 39 2.71 -2.48 5.09
CA TYR A 39 3.39 -1.51 5.95
C TYR A 39 3.46 -0.17 5.24
N ARG A 40 3.30 0.91 5.98
CA ARG A 40 3.46 2.25 5.45
C ARG A 40 4.71 2.88 6.03
N MET A 41 5.56 3.42 5.17
CA MET A 41 6.77 4.11 5.62
C MET A 41 6.39 5.36 6.39
N GLU A 42 7.08 5.60 7.50
CA GLU A 42 6.91 6.85 8.22
C GLU A 42 7.70 7.95 7.53
N LYS A 43 7.38 9.19 7.85
CA LYS A 43 7.95 10.34 7.14
C LYS A 43 9.46 10.37 7.16
N ASN A 44 10.07 9.91 8.24
CA ASN A 44 11.51 9.92 8.37
C ASN A 44 12.18 8.73 7.68
N HIS A 45 11.39 7.79 7.17
CA HIS A 45 11.88 6.58 6.50
C HIS A 45 12.78 5.72 7.39
N VAL A 46 12.67 5.84 8.70
CA VAL A 46 13.41 4.99 9.64
C VAL A 46 12.60 3.74 9.98
N PHE A 47 11.29 3.90 10.08
CA PHE A 47 10.40 2.78 10.39
C PHE A 47 9.28 2.69 9.38
N ALA A 48 8.76 1.49 9.20
CA ALA A 48 7.53 1.25 8.46
C ALA A 48 6.52 0.66 9.43
N ARG A 49 5.29 1.17 9.41
CA ARG A 49 4.28 0.77 10.38
C ARG A 49 3.23 -0.12 9.74
N LEU A 50 2.84 -1.16 10.44
CA LEU A 50 1.82 -2.10 9.96
C LEU A 50 0.48 -1.39 9.83
N THR A 51 -0.13 -1.45 8.65
CA THR A 51 -1.43 -0.83 8.39
C THR A 51 -2.53 -1.87 8.21
N ALA A 52 -2.20 -3.05 7.71
CA ALA A 52 -3.17 -4.13 7.56
C ALA A 52 -2.43 -5.46 7.46
N ALA A 53 -3.09 -6.54 7.84
CA ALA A 53 -2.50 -7.87 7.76
C ALA A 53 -3.60 -8.92 7.68
N SER A 54 -3.26 -10.07 7.14
CA SER A 54 -4.14 -11.23 7.18
C SER A 54 -4.35 -11.65 8.62
N ALA A 55 -5.55 -12.10 8.93
CA ALA A 55 -5.86 -12.57 10.29
C ALA A 55 -5.21 -13.93 10.54
N GLY A 56 -4.84 -14.16 11.77
CA GLY A 56 -4.37 -15.48 12.17
C GLY A 56 -2.97 -15.86 11.73
N MET A 57 -2.14 -14.91 11.32
CA MET A 57 -0.78 -15.22 10.95
C MET A 57 0.05 -15.69 12.14
N THR A 58 0.89 -16.69 11.91
CA THR A 58 1.79 -17.23 12.94
C THR A 58 3.19 -17.33 12.36
N PRO A 59 4.17 -16.62 12.89
CA PRO A 59 4.03 -15.69 14.03
C PRO A 59 3.26 -14.44 13.63
N GLU A 60 2.77 -13.73 14.63
CA GLU A 60 2.05 -12.50 14.40
C GLU A 60 2.99 -11.48 13.76
N PRO A 61 2.54 -10.73 12.76
CA PRO A 61 3.43 -9.76 12.12
C PRO A 61 3.82 -8.63 13.06
N ALA A 62 5.04 -8.15 12.91
CA ALA A 62 5.53 -7.05 13.73
C ALA A 62 4.74 -5.78 13.43
N HIS A 63 4.47 -4.97 14.45
CA HIS A 63 3.74 -3.73 14.26
C HIS A 63 4.59 -2.67 13.57
N SER A 64 5.89 -2.82 13.60
CA SER A 64 6.81 -1.85 13.02
C SER A 64 8.05 -2.57 12.52
N LEU A 65 8.57 -2.11 11.39
CA LEU A 65 9.80 -2.65 10.82
C LEU A 65 10.85 -1.55 10.79
N GLU A 66 12.10 -1.91 11.11
CA GLU A 66 13.20 -0.97 10.96
C GLU A 66 13.69 -1.04 9.52
N VAL A 67 13.59 0.04 8.81
CA VAL A 67 13.93 0.09 7.39
C VAL A 67 15.37 -0.34 7.16
N GLU A 68 16.27 0.01 8.06
CA GLU A 68 17.67 -0.35 7.94
C GLU A 68 17.88 -1.86 7.88
N GLN A 69 17.07 -2.62 8.57
CA GLN A 69 17.18 -4.07 8.57
C GLN A 69 16.54 -4.71 7.34
N TRP A 70 15.83 -3.93 6.55
CA TRP A 70 15.14 -4.42 5.36
C TRP A 70 15.71 -3.86 4.06
N LEU A 71 16.93 -3.30 4.12
CA LEU A 71 17.51 -2.65 2.95
C LEU A 71 17.63 -3.57 1.73
N GLU A 72 17.93 -4.84 1.93
CA GLU A 72 18.06 -5.72 0.77
C GLU A 72 16.71 -5.94 0.10
N VAL A 73 15.63 -6.05 0.88
CA VAL A 73 14.28 -6.19 0.33
C VAL A 73 13.91 -4.91 -0.40
N ILE A 74 14.15 -3.77 0.23
CA ILE A 74 13.79 -2.48 -0.35
C ILE A 74 14.57 -2.21 -1.63
N ARG A 75 15.86 -2.54 -1.65
CA ARG A 75 16.67 -2.37 -2.85
C ARG A 75 16.18 -3.24 -4.00
N ALA A 76 15.79 -4.48 -3.71
CA ALA A 76 15.26 -5.36 -4.74
C ALA A 76 13.98 -4.79 -5.32
N ILE A 77 13.11 -4.25 -4.46
CA ILE A 77 11.88 -3.64 -4.92
C ILE A 77 12.17 -2.42 -5.79
N GLU A 78 13.12 -1.59 -5.37
CA GLU A 78 13.45 -0.38 -6.13
C GLU A 78 14.11 -0.69 -7.47
N GLN A 79 14.93 -1.72 -7.53
CA GLN A 79 15.67 -2.04 -8.74
C GLN A 79 14.89 -2.95 -9.68
N GLU A 80 14.17 -3.92 -9.13
CA GLU A 80 13.53 -4.95 -9.95
C GLU A 80 12.00 -4.94 -9.86
N GLY A 81 11.46 -4.15 -8.94
CA GLY A 81 10.01 -4.08 -8.76
C GLY A 81 9.44 -5.19 -7.91
N LEU A 82 10.25 -6.13 -7.49
CA LEU A 82 9.78 -7.26 -6.70
C LEU A 82 10.94 -7.90 -5.95
N TRP A 83 10.71 -8.24 -4.70
CA TRP A 83 11.62 -9.05 -3.91
C TRP A 83 11.11 -10.49 -3.92
N VAL A 84 12.00 -11.43 -4.18
CA VAL A 84 11.69 -12.85 -4.06
C VAL A 84 12.71 -13.45 -3.11
N ASN A 85 12.24 -14.16 -2.09
CA ASN A 85 13.12 -14.76 -1.08
C ASN A 85 13.68 -16.09 -1.57
N ARG A 86 14.59 -16.01 -2.53
CA ARG A 86 15.15 -17.22 -3.16
C ARG A 86 16.00 -18.04 -2.21
N GLY A 87 16.55 -17.41 -1.19
CA GLY A 87 17.39 -18.10 -0.20
C GLY A 87 16.63 -18.58 1.01
N PHE A 88 15.32 -18.43 1.02
CA PHE A 88 14.48 -18.83 2.16
C PHE A 88 15.00 -18.25 3.47
N LEU A 89 15.35 -16.97 3.47
CA LEU A 89 15.87 -16.30 4.65
C LEU A 89 14.79 -16.21 5.72
N PRO A 90 15.11 -16.60 6.95
CA PRO A 90 14.11 -16.56 8.03
C PRO A 90 13.68 -15.12 8.32
N GLY A 91 12.41 -14.96 8.65
CA GLY A 91 11.89 -13.66 9.00
C GLY A 91 11.63 -12.72 7.83
N ARG A 92 11.91 -13.17 6.61
CA ARG A 92 11.65 -12.38 5.41
C ARG A 92 10.43 -12.93 4.68
N PRO A 93 9.67 -12.07 4.02
CA PRO A 93 8.54 -12.57 3.23
C PRO A 93 9.04 -13.33 2.02
N MET A 94 8.20 -14.19 1.48
CA MET A 94 8.53 -14.89 0.24
C MET A 94 8.52 -13.92 -0.92
N TYR A 95 7.52 -13.03 -0.97
CA TYR A 95 7.42 -11.99 -1.99
C TYR A 95 7.15 -10.65 -1.33
N ALA A 96 7.72 -9.59 -1.88
CA ALA A 96 7.39 -8.24 -1.45
C ALA A 96 7.46 -7.29 -2.63
N ALA A 97 6.55 -6.36 -2.64
CA ALA A 97 6.52 -5.29 -3.64
C ALA A 97 6.17 -4.00 -2.93
N GLY A 98 6.21 -2.91 -3.63
CA GLY A 98 5.99 -1.63 -2.99
C GLY A 98 5.19 -0.66 -3.81
N VAL A 99 4.71 0.37 -3.14
CA VAL A 99 4.04 1.49 -3.75
C VAL A 99 4.98 2.68 -3.67
N ARG A 100 5.17 3.36 -4.78
CA ARG A 100 6.02 4.55 -4.85
C ARG A 100 5.18 5.78 -5.08
N GLN A 101 5.58 6.87 -4.44
CA GLN A 101 4.97 8.16 -4.70
C GLN A 101 6.10 9.16 -4.83
N ASN A 102 6.15 9.87 -5.95
CA ASN A 102 7.20 10.85 -6.26
C ASN A 102 8.60 10.24 -6.16
N GLY A 103 8.73 9.01 -6.62
CA GLY A 103 10.02 8.33 -6.64
C GLY A 103 10.44 7.68 -5.34
N SER A 104 9.69 7.84 -4.28
CA SER A 104 10.02 7.25 -2.98
C SER A 104 9.10 6.10 -2.65
N LEU A 105 9.64 5.05 -2.06
CA LEU A 105 8.85 3.92 -1.60
C LEU A 105 8.07 4.36 -0.36
N VAL A 106 6.76 4.27 -0.42
CA VAL A 106 5.90 4.71 0.69
C VAL A 106 5.10 3.58 1.33
N VAL A 107 4.90 2.49 0.62
CA VAL A 107 4.15 1.35 1.15
C VAL A 107 4.86 0.06 0.74
N LEU A 108 4.87 -0.92 1.64
CA LEU A 108 5.49 -2.22 1.42
C LEU A 108 4.40 -3.28 1.55
N ILE A 109 4.25 -4.12 0.55
CA ILE A 109 3.26 -5.20 0.54
C ILE A 109 3.99 -6.52 0.53
N CYS A 110 3.75 -7.36 1.52
CA CYS A 110 4.48 -8.61 1.71
C CYS A 110 3.56 -9.82 1.75
N LEU A 111 4.04 -10.92 1.20
CA LEU A 111 3.40 -12.22 1.29
C LEU A 111 4.42 -13.16 1.90
N TYR A 112 4.12 -13.70 3.07
CA TYR A 112 5.12 -14.43 3.85
C TYR A 112 5.25 -15.91 3.55
N ALA A 113 4.14 -16.61 3.44
CA ALA A 113 4.17 -18.06 3.33
C ALA A 113 3.56 -18.52 2.01
N ALA A 114 4.39 -18.84 1.05
CA ALA A 114 3.91 -19.35 -0.24
C ALA A 114 4.02 -20.85 -0.26
N SER A 115 3.00 -21.53 -0.79
CA SER A 115 3.06 -22.96 -0.98
C SER A 115 3.97 -23.27 -2.20
N GLU A 116 4.27 -24.53 -2.40
CA GLU A 116 5.09 -24.91 -3.53
C GLU A 116 4.46 -24.50 -4.84
N GLU A 117 3.16 -24.66 -4.97
CA GLU A 117 2.43 -24.25 -6.17
C GLU A 117 2.42 -22.74 -6.36
N GLN A 118 2.72 -22.00 -5.32
CA GLN A 118 2.73 -20.53 -5.37
C GLN A 118 4.14 -19.99 -5.61
N MET A 119 5.13 -20.87 -5.78
CA MET A 119 6.49 -20.44 -6.05
C MET A 119 6.81 -20.54 -7.54
N THR A 120 5.92 -19.99 -8.36
CA THR A 120 6.07 -20.03 -9.82
C THR A 120 6.17 -18.62 -10.37
N LEU A 121 6.70 -18.51 -11.58
CA LEU A 121 6.80 -17.22 -12.24
C LEU A 121 5.41 -16.63 -12.48
N TYR A 122 4.43 -17.48 -12.79
CA TYR A 122 3.07 -17.02 -12.98
C TYR A 122 2.53 -16.35 -11.72
N TYR A 123 2.76 -16.99 -10.57
CA TYR A 123 2.26 -16.47 -9.30
C TYR A 123 2.99 -15.17 -8.92
N GLN A 124 4.30 -15.11 -9.17
CA GLN A 124 5.06 -13.89 -8.94
C GLN A 124 4.52 -12.73 -9.77
N ASN A 125 4.21 -13.00 -11.02
CA ASN A 125 3.67 -11.96 -11.89
C ASN A 125 2.27 -11.53 -11.46
N LEU A 126 1.45 -12.48 -11.01
CA LEU A 126 0.13 -12.16 -10.50
C LEU A 126 0.23 -11.25 -9.26
N PHE A 127 1.13 -11.59 -8.34
CA PHE A 127 1.39 -10.76 -7.16
C PHE A 127 1.82 -9.35 -7.59
N ARG A 128 2.72 -9.26 -8.54
CA ARG A 128 3.21 -7.98 -9.02
C ARG A 128 2.11 -7.15 -9.66
N ILE A 129 1.26 -7.76 -10.46
CA ILE A 129 0.16 -7.06 -11.10
C ILE A 129 -0.82 -6.52 -10.07
N LEU A 130 -1.16 -7.32 -9.08
CA LEU A 130 -2.05 -6.88 -8.02
C LEU A 130 -1.46 -5.70 -7.26
N CYS A 131 -0.18 -5.76 -6.94
CA CYS A 131 0.49 -4.66 -6.26
C CYS A 131 0.51 -3.39 -7.11
N GLY A 132 0.62 -3.53 -8.42
CA GLY A 132 0.54 -2.38 -9.32
C GLY A 132 -0.83 -1.73 -9.33
N LEU A 133 -1.89 -2.51 -9.23
CA LEU A 133 -3.24 -1.97 -9.14
C LEU A 133 -3.45 -1.24 -7.81
N VAL A 134 -2.92 -1.82 -6.74
CA VAL A 134 -2.99 -1.20 -5.42
C VAL A 134 -2.19 0.11 -5.42
N GLU A 135 -1.04 0.13 -6.07
CA GLU A 135 -0.23 1.34 -6.18
C GLU A 135 -1.02 2.46 -6.84
N THR A 136 -1.68 2.18 -7.96
CA THR A 136 -2.47 3.19 -8.65
C THR A 136 -3.57 3.75 -7.74
N ALA A 137 -4.28 2.88 -7.04
CA ALA A 137 -5.36 3.30 -6.16
C ALA A 137 -4.84 4.11 -4.98
N LEU A 138 -3.73 3.68 -4.37
CA LEU A 138 -3.17 4.36 -3.20
C LEU A 138 -2.60 5.72 -3.56
N VAL A 139 -1.88 5.83 -4.66
CA VAL A 139 -1.30 7.11 -5.08
C VAL A 139 -2.43 8.10 -5.35
N ARG A 140 -3.49 7.65 -6.01
CA ARG A 140 -4.64 8.52 -6.27
C ARG A 140 -5.29 8.98 -4.97
N ALA A 141 -5.43 8.08 -4.00
CA ALA A 141 -6.02 8.44 -2.71
C ALA A 141 -5.14 9.40 -1.93
N PHE A 142 -3.82 9.20 -1.96
CA PHE A 142 -2.88 10.10 -1.30
C PHE A 142 -2.94 11.50 -1.92
N GLU A 143 -3.02 11.57 -3.24
CA GLU A 143 -3.11 12.84 -3.95
C GLU A 143 -4.41 13.56 -3.60
N TYR A 144 -5.49 12.82 -3.51
CA TYR A 144 -6.78 13.40 -3.15
C TYR A 144 -6.74 13.93 -1.72
N GLU A 145 -6.18 13.19 -0.79
CA GLU A 145 -6.05 13.65 0.59
C GLU A 145 -5.22 14.92 0.66
N SER A 146 -4.14 14.99 -0.09
CA SER A 146 -3.28 16.15 -0.09
C SER A 146 -4.00 17.37 -0.64
N ALA A 147 -4.74 17.20 -1.72
CA ALA A 147 -5.48 18.30 -2.32
C ALA A 147 -6.55 18.82 -1.38
N VAL A 148 -7.26 17.94 -0.71
CA VAL A 148 -8.28 18.35 0.25
C VAL A 148 -7.65 19.09 1.42
N ARG A 149 -6.50 18.62 1.89
CA ARG A 149 -5.83 19.27 3.00
C ARG A 149 -5.34 20.66 2.62
N GLU A 150 -4.82 20.82 1.40
CA GLU A 150 -4.38 22.11 0.92
C GLU A 150 -5.54 23.08 0.80
N ASN A 151 -6.68 22.62 0.33
CA ASN A 151 -7.85 23.48 0.25
C ASN A 151 -8.30 23.95 1.63
N TRP A 152 -8.22 23.12 2.62
CA TRP A 152 -8.64 23.49 3.94
C TRP A 152 -7.70 24.49 4.60
N TYR A 153 -6.43 24.45 4.28
CA TYR A 153 -5.48 25.35 4.88
C TYR A 153 -5.04 26.49 3.98
N LEU A 154 -5.76 26.73 2.91
CA LEU A 154 -5.36 27.73 2.00
C LEU A 154 -5.53 29.07 2.63
N PRO A 155 -4.50 29.85 2.77
CA PRO A 155 -4.61 31.13 3.43
C PRO A 155 -5.33 32.09 2.56
N GLY A 156 -5.81 33.10 3.12
CA GLY A 156 -6.50 34.05 2.33
C GLY A 156 -7.88 33.62 2.07
N THR A 157 -8.17 32.45 2.26
CA THR A 157 -9.47 32.10 1.96
C THR A 157 -10.10 32.05 3.17
N CYS A 158 -9.70 32.55 3.95
CA CYS A 158 -10.38 32.57 5.07
C CYS A 158 -10.85 31.37 5.38
N LEU A 159 -10.61 30.73 5.18
CA LEU A 159 -10.98 29.69 5.64
C LEU A 159 -11.64 28.69 5.28
N LEU A 160 -12.06 28.35 5.02
CA LEU A 160 -12.71 27.30 4.87
C LEU A 160 -13.29 27.16 3.75
N ARG A 161 -13.31 26.92 3.07
CA ARG A 161 -13.86 26.94 2.05
C ARG A 161 -13.96 25.88 1.48
N PRO A 162 -14.24 25.38 1.26
CA PRO A 162 -14.42 24.66 0.64
C PRO A 162 -15.22 24.28 0.32
N ALA A 163 -15.24 24.17 -0.22
CA ALA A 163 -16.13 23.84 -0.74
C ALA A 163 -16.94 23.32 0.19
N VAL A 164 -16.86 22.85 0.66
CA VAL A 164 -17.48 22.37 1.57
C VAL A 164 -18.05 23.30 2.17
N PHE A 165 -17.98 23.56 2.57
CA PHE A 165 -18.46 24.52 3.14
C PHE A 165 -17.69 25.36 2.61
N ALA A 166 -17.21 24.89 1.78
CA ALA A 166 -16.48 25.69 1.20
C ALA A 166 -17.16 26.81 0.81
N GLU A 167 -18.21 26.68 0.52
CA GLU A 167 -18.76 27.75 0.12
C GLU A 167 -18.84 28.64 1.11
N GLN A 168 -19.18 28.43 2.07
CA GLN A 168 -19.36 29.40 2.95
C GLN A 168 -18.08 29.81 3.33
N LEU A 169 -17.13 29.13 3.18
CA LEU A 169 -15.98 29.54 3.49
C LEU A 169 -15.45 30.36 2.53
N ALA A 170 -15.68 30.14 1.39
CA ALA A 170 -15.16 30.97 0.41
C ALA A 170 -15.66 32.28 0.61
N THR A 171 -16.77 32.42 1.00
CA THR A 171 -17.24 33.69 1.14
C THR A 171 -16.58 34.31 2.20
N ALA A 172 -16.33 33.71 3.16
CA ALA A 172 -15.74 34.37 4.20
C ALA A 172 -14.43 34.79 3.84
N CYS A 173 -13.83 34.18 3.07
CA CYS A 173 -12.62 34.56 2.80
C CYS A 173 -12.48 35.36 1.81
N THR A 174 -13.15 35.55 1.19
CA THR A 174 -13.00 36.38 0.20
C THR A 174 -13.27 37.19 0.15
#